data_4bad2a5fc2b3219d15be4566c2ce5cd0
#
_entry.id   4bad2a5fc2b3219d15be4566c2ce5cd0
#
_cell.length_a   1.000
_cell.length_b   1.000
_cell.length_c   1.000
_cell.angle_alpha   90.00
_cell.angle_beta   90.00
_cell.angle_gamma   90.00
#
_symmetry.space_group_name_H-M   'P 1'
#
loop_
_entity.id
_entity.type
_entity.pdbx_description
1 polymer ?
#
loop_
_entity_poly.entity_id
_entity_poly.type
_entity_poly.pdbx_seq_one_letter_code
_entity_poly.pdbx_strand_id
1 'polypeptide(L)'
;MCSSDLGQVREVHCWMDRTFPPSEALATVADPVPGTLNWDAWCGPSPLHPFKLHYLGGCLKWGRWLDYGDGHLADMGAHAHNLPLRALELGAPIRVAVRSAEPVKAAYPSANSFRWDFAPRGKFDAVSVWWHDGPEAGPPRDLAGDVVATYGRVPTNGCLFVGEKGVLYSDAWGQKGVMRLRTDSNPKCRGVLDHEAARGLPIVYPRTPGQNHMKEFLDACKGGPATFQDFSIAARAAEFGMTGIVALRLGREIEWDSANLKAKGQPEADRWINLPQRRKWIS
;
A
#
# COMPACT_ATOMS: atom_id res chain seq x y z
N MET A 1 -13.42 -12.68 7.49
CA MET A 1 -14.40 -11.98 8.32
C MET A 1 -15.30 -11.20 7.40
N CYS A 2 -16.56 -11.43 7.50
CA CYS A 2 -17.52 -10.83 6.59
C CYS A 2 -18.07 -9.54 7.21
N SER A 3 -18.65 -8.70 6.36
CA SER A 3 -19.48 -7.54 6.72
C SER A 3 -20.54 -7.83 7.81
N SER A 4 -20.81 -9.10 8.14
CA SER A 4 -21.74 -9.49 9.18
C SER A 4 -21.29 -9.13 10.60
N ASP A 5 -20.01 -9.24 10.90
CA ASP A 5 -19.50 -9.12 12.27
C ASP A 5 -19.08 -7.69 12.61
N LEU A 6 -18.33 -7.04 11.72
CA LEU A 6 -17.99 -5.62 11.86
C LEU A 6 -19.09 -4.68 11.36
N GLY A 7 -20.14 -5.21 10.71
CA GLY A 7 -21.05 -4.43 9.90
C GLY A 7 -20.39 -3.96 8.61
N GLN A 8 -20.98 -3.00 7.92
CA GLN A 8 -20.34 -2.40 6.76
C GLN A 8 -19.06 -1.67 7.19
N VAL A 9 -17.95 -1.98 6.52
CA VAL A 9 -16.67 -1.28 6.73
C VAL A 9 -16.73 0.02 5.93
N ARG A 10 -16.60 1.14 6.61
CA ARG A 10 -16.70 2.48 6.02
C ARG A 10 -15.35 3.03 5.61
N GLU A 11 -14.34 2.72 6.39
CA GLU A 11 -12.98 3.17 6.15
C GLU A 11 -11.95 2.15 6.66
N VAL A 12 -10.78 2.18 6.02
CA VAL A 12 -9.63 1.39 6.40
C VAL A 12 -8.43 2.32 6.43
N HIS A 13 -7.66 2.27 7.51
CA HIS A 13 -6.41 3.02 7.65
C HIS A 13 -5.24 2.05 7.67
N CYS A 14 -4.34 2.18 6.70
CA CYS A 14 -3.06 1.48 6.65
C CYS A 14 -1.95 2.47 6.94
N TRP A 15 -0.90 2.05 7.65
CA TRP A 15 0.20 2.97 7.98
C TRP A 15 1.53 2.27 8.18
N MET A 16 2.59 3.09 8.08
CA MET A 16 3.95 2.75 8.45
C MET A 16 4.61 3.96 9.09
N ASP A 17 5.00 3.83 10.37
CA ASP A 17 5.79 4.83 11.09
C ASP A 17 7.26 4.75 10.63
N ARG A 18 7.50 5.21 9.43
CA ARG A 18 8.82 5.41 8.83
C ARG A 18 8.84 6.74 8.09
N THR A 19 9.98 7.39 8.16
CA THR A 19 10.19 8.66 7.47
C THR A 19 11.41 8.60 6.55
N PHE A 20 11.31 9.29 5.44
CA PHE A 20 12.46 9.72 4.65
C PHE A 20 12.88 11.13 5.06
N PRO A 21 14.09 11.57 4.72
CA PRO A 21 14.40 13.00 4.72
C PRO A 21 13.41 13.78 3.83
N PRO A 22 13.21 15.09 4.06
CA PRO A 22 12.35 15.90 3.20
C PRO A 22 12.66 15.76 1.71
N SER A 23 11.62 15.94 0.88
CA SER A 23 11.77 15.82 -0.58
C SER A 23 12.82 16.79 -1.09
N GLU A 24 13.75 16.29 -1.89
CA GLU A 24 14.88 17.05 -2.46
C GLU A 24 14.97 16.87 -3.98
N ALA A 25 15.69 17.76 -4.63
CA ALA A 25 16.01 17.67 -6.04
C ALA A 25 17.10 16.62 -6.28
N LEU A 26 17.18 16.13 -7.53
CA LEU A 26 18.30 15.29 -7.95
C LEU A 26 19.63 16.06 -7.87
N ALA A 27 20.67 15.33 -7.54
CA ALA A 27 22.03 15.87 -7.58
C ALA A 27 22.44 16.23 -9.02
N THR A 28 23.14 17.36 -9.17
CA THR A 28 23.65 17.82 -10.46
C THR A 28 25.08 17.37 -10.74
N VAL A 29 25.80 16.97 -9.68
CA VAL A 29 27.23 16.53 -9.77
C VAL A 29 27.27 15.03 -9.44
N ALA A 30 27.96 14.25 -10.28
CA ALA A 30 28.13 12.82 -10.08
C ALA A 30 29.26 12.50 -9.06
N ASP A 31 29.05 11.41 -8.32
CA ASP A 31 30.14 10.71 -7.63
C ASP A 31 30.84 9.75 -8.63
N PRO A 32 32.06 9.30 -8.36
CA PRO A 32 32.68 8.25 -9.15
C PRO A 32 31.86 6.96 -9.11
N VAL A 33 31.55 6.41 -10.28
CA VAL A 33 30.85 5.13 -10.39
C VAL A 33 31.80 4.00 -10.00
N PRO A 34 31.46 3.12 -9.05
CA PRO A 34 32.28 1.95 -8.73
C PRO A 34 32.53 1.08 -9.96
N GLY A 35 33.74 0.61 -10.15
CA GLY A 35 34.14 -0.21 -11.32
C GLY A 35 33.35 -1.53 -11.45
N THR A 36 32.72 -1.99 -10.38
CA THR A 36 31.86 -3.18 -10.35
C THR A 36 30.42 -2.90 -10.70
N LEU A 37 30.02 -1.63 -10.90
CA LEU A 37 28.65 -1.22 -11.16
C LEU A 37 28.49 -0.72 -12.60
N ASN A 38 27.61 -1.34 -13.36
CA ASN A 38 27.10 -0.79 -14.60
C ASN A 38 25.93 0.15 -14.28
N TRP A 39 26.23 1.45 -14.10
CA TRP A 39 25.25 2.46 -13.73
C TRP A 39 24.11 2.61 -14.76
N ASP A 40 24.44 2.50 -16.04
CA ASP A 40 23.44 2.56 -17.11
C ASP A 40 22.44 1.41 -17.03
N ALA A 41 22.92 0.19 -16.81
CA ALA A 41 22.08 -0.99 -16.62
C ALA A 41 21.27 -0.92 -15.30
N TRP A 42 21.86 -0.35 -14.24
CA TRP A 42 21.17 -0.16 -12.97
C TRP A 42 19.98 0.81 -13.10
N CYS A 43 20.15 1.92 -13.82
CA CYS A 43 19.05 2.85 -14.08
C CYS A 43 17.93 2.24 -14.92
N GLY A 44 18.23 1.23 -15.72
CA GLY A 44 17.23 0.57 -16.56
C GLY A 44 16.48 1.53 -17.49
N PRO A 45 15.15 1.48 -17.55
CA PRO A 45 14.32 2.36 -18.39
C PRO A 45 14.23 3.79 -17.86
N SER A 46 14.59 4.02 -16.61
CA SER A 46 14.52 5.33 -15.96
C SER A 46 15.51 6.33 -16.56
N PRO A 47 15.32 7.64 -16.38
CA PRO A 47 16.29 8.63 -16.80
C PRO A 47 17.69 8.38 -16.22
N LEU A 48 18.72 8.63 -17.00
CA LEU A 48 20.10 8.50 -16.53
C LEU A 48 20.50 9.78 -15.78
N HIS A 49 20.40 9.73 -14.46
CA HIS A 49 20.85 10.82 -13.59
C HIS A 49 22.32 10.68 -13.21
N PRO A 50 22.99 11.75 -12.76
CA PRO A 50 24.31 11.66 -12.15
C PRO A 50 24.33 10.63 -11.03
N PHE A 51 25.30 9.71 -11.07
CA PHE A 51 25.44 8.69 -10.04
C PHE A 51 25.70 9.34 -8.67
N LYS A 52 25.06 8.82 -7.64
CA LYS A 52 25.34 9.15 -6.24
C LYS A 52 25.41 7.88 -5.41
N LEU A 53 26.42 7.81 -4.56
CA LEU A 53 26.63 6.63 -3.71
C LEU A 53 25.44 6.33 -2.82
N HIS A 54 24.67 7.34 -2.43
CA HIS A 54 23.48 7.16 -1.58
C HIS A 54 22.31 6.46 -2.29
N TYR A 55 22.32 6.27 -3.61
CA TYR A 55 21.34 5.43 -4.29
C TYR A 55 21.55 3.95 -4.00
N LEU A 56 22.75 3.53 -3.64
CA LEU A 56 23.06 2.15 -3.33
C LEU A 56 22.76 1.81 -1.86
N GLY A 57 22.56 0.53 -1.57
CA GLY A 57 22.37 0.05 -0.21
C GLY A 57 20.94 -0.44 0.10
N GLY A 58 20.21 -0.88 -0.91
CA GLY A 58 18.90 -1.52 -0.78
C GLY A 58 17.71 -0.60 -1.08
N CYS A 59 16.51 -1.18 -1.08
CA CYS A 59 15.27 -0.50 -1.49
C CYS A 59 14.98 0.78 -0.71
N LEU A 60 15.31 0.85 0.56
CA LEU A 60 15.10 2.06 1.38
C LEU A 60 16.06 3.22 1.00
N LYS A 61 17.03 3.01 0.13
CA LYS A 61 17.91 4.06 -0.38
C LYS A 61 17.42 4.59 -1.72
N TRP A 62 17.36 3.72 -2.74
CA TRP A 62 16.89 4.14 -4.06
C TRP A 62 15.37 4.34 -4.13
N GLY A 63 14.58 3.59 -3.34
CA GLY A 63 13.13 3.63 -3.38
C GLY A 63 12.50 4.98 -3.03
N ARG A 64 13.23 5.87 -2.33
CA ARG A 64 12.76 7.24 -2.08
C ARG A 64 12.79 8.14 -3.33
N TRP A 65 13.59 7.79 -4.34
CA TRP A 65 13.75 8.60 -5.54
C TRP A 65 12.71 8.18 -6.57
N LEU A 66 11.82 9.12 -6.90
CA LEU A 66 10.61 8.83 -7.68
C LEU A 66 10.86 8.35 -9.11
N ASP A 67 12.07 8.51 -9.65
CA ASP A 67 12.45 7.93 -10.94
C ASP A 67 12.98 6.50 -10.83
N TYR A 68 13.23 6.02 -9.60
CA TYR A 68 13.74 4.67 -9.33
C TYR A 68 12.81 3.84 -8.46
N GLY A 69 11.93 4.48 -7.69
CA GLY A 69 10.98 3.83 -6.81
C GLY A 69 9.88 4.78 -6.35
N ASP A 70 8.90 4.26 -5.64
CA ASP A 70 7.69 4.98 -5.27
C ASP A 70 7.51 5.09 -3.74
N GLY A 71 8.64 5.25 -3.03
CA GLY A 71 8.67 5.52 -1.61
C GLY A 71 8.08 4.43 -0.72
N HIS A 72 7.64 4.82 0.45
CA HIS A 72 7.01 3.91 1.42
C HIS A 72 5.68 3.35 0.93
N LEU A 73 4.97 4.07 0.07
CA LEU A 73 3.70 3.60 -0.49
C LEU A 73 3.88 2.33 -1.32
N ALA A 74 4.92 2.26 -2.16
CA ALA A 74 5.18 1.05 -2.94
C ALA A 74 5.86 -0.04 -2.10
N ASP A 75 6.84 0.32 -1.25
CA ASP A 75 7.59 -0.63 -0.43
C ASP A 75 6.69 -1.30 0.61
N MET A 76 6.07 -0.52 1.48
CA MET A 76 5.29 -1.04 2.61
C MET A 76 3.78 -1.08 2.34
N GLY A 77 3.28 -0.22 1.46
CA GLY A 77 1.87 -0.22 1.07
C GLY A 77 1.47 -1.54 0.43
N ALA A 78 2.34 -2.16 -0.37
CA ALA A 78 2.09 -3.48 -0.96
C ALA A 78 1.78 -4.56 0.09
N HIS A 79 2.39 -4.50 1.27
CA HIS A 79 2.09 -5.40 2.38
C HIS A 79 0.79 -5.02 3.07
N ALA A 80 0.65 -3.77 3.50
CA ALA A 80 -0.49 -3.33 4.31
C ALA A 80 -1.81 -3.32 3.52
N HIS A 81 -1.78 -2.99 2.21
CA HIS A 81 -2.97 -2.95 1.36
C HIS A 81 -3.46 -4.33 0.91
N ASN A 82 -2.64 -5.37 1.00
CA ASN A 82 -3.03 -6.72 0.57
C ASN A 82 -4.26 -7.22 1.33
N LEU A 83 -4.31 -7.00 2.64
CA LEU A 83 -5.42 -7.44 3.46
C LEU A 83 -6.75 -6.75 3.09
N PRO A 84 -6.87 -5.40 3.05
CA PRO A 84 -8.11 -4.76 2.62
C PRO A 84 -8.46 -5.05 1.17
N LEU A 85 -7.49 -5.14 0.26
CA LEU A 85 -7.72 -5.47 -1.14
C LEU A 85 -8.50 -6.79 -1.28
N ARG A 86 -8.09 -7.80 -0.52
CA ARG A 86 -8.74 -9.12 -0.54
C ARG A 86 -9.99 -9.21 0.30
N ALA A 87 -9.92 -8.71 1.55
CA ALA A 87 -11.02 -8.84 2.50
C ALA A 87 -12.27 -8.07 2.07
N LEU A 88 -12.10 -6.97 1.37
CA LEU A 88 -13.17 -6.12 0.88
C LEU A 88 -13.40 -6.25 -0.64
N GLU A 89 -12.73 -7.18 -1.29
CA GLU A 89 -12.84 -7.42 -2.74
C GLU A 89 -12.68 -6.10 -3.53
N LEU A 90 -11.68 -5.28 -3.17
CA LEU A 90 -11.47 -3.98 -3.79
C LEU A 90 -11.16 -4.12 -5.28
N GLY A 91 -11.89 -3.38 -6.10
CA GLY A 91 -11.58 -3.17 -7.50
C GLY A 91 -10.61 -1.99 -7.68
N ALA A 92 -10.71 -1.30 -8.80
CA ALA A 92 -10.01 -0.05 -9.02
C ALA A 92 -10.62 1.08 -8.18
N PRO A 93 -9.82 2.03 -7.67
CA PRO A 93 -10.33 3.23 -7.03
C PRO A 93 -11.04 4.13 -8.05
N ILE A 94 -12.02 4.90 -7.59
CA ILE A 94 -12.70 5.91 -8.43
C ILE A 94 -12.12 7.31 -8.23
N ARG A 95 -11.46 7.53 -7.08
CA ARG A 95 -10.88 8.82 -6.68
C ARG A 95 -9.66 8.59 -5.82
N VAL A 96 -8.65 9.43 -5.97
CA VAL A 96 -7.43 9.38 -5.17
C VAL A 96 -7.04 10.79 -4.76
N ALA A 97 -6.87 11.00 -3.47
CA ALA A 97 -6.40 12.26 -2.90
C ALA A 97 -5.09 12.04 -2.13
N VAL A 98 -4.26 13.08 -2.05
CA VAL A 98 -3.00 13.05 -1.33
C VAL A 98 -2.75 14.36 -0.59
N ARG A 99 -2.12 14.24 0.56
CA ARG A 99 -1.52 15.35 1.30
C ARG A 99 -0.10 14.95 1.67
N SER A 100 0.84 15.84 1.46
CA SER A 100 2.26 15.65 1.79
C SER A 100 2.73 16.74 2.74
N ALA A 101 3.73 16.43 3.54
CA ALA A 101 4.32 17.38 4.49
C ALA A 101 5.01 18.55 3.78
N GLU A 102 5.57 18.30 2.59
CA GLU A 102 6.24 19.28 1.77
C GLU A 102 6.00 19.06 0.26
N PRO A 103 6.24 20.07 -0.59
CA PRO A 103 6.12 19.92 -2.04
C PRO A 103 7.03 18.83 -2.59
N VAL A 104 6.49 18.04 -3.52
CA VAL A 104 7.24 16.96 -4.18
C VAL A 104 8.26 17.55 -5.15
N LYS A 105 9.52 17.12 -5.02
CA LYS A 105 10.61 17.34 -5.96
C LYS A 105 10.93 16.04 -6.69
N ALA A 106 12.18 15.58 -6.63
CA ALA A 106 12.57 14.30 -7.19
C ALA A 106 12.50 13.13 -6.20
N ALA A 107 12.51 13.42 -4.91
CA ALA A 107 12.41 12.42 -3.85
C ALA A 107 10.99 12.38 -3.24
N TYR A 108 10.60 11.22 -2.76
CA TYR A 108 9.37 10.99 -2.01
C TYR A 108 9.36 11.83 -0.74
N PRO A 109 8.26 12.52 -0.40
CA PRO A 109 8.17 13.38 0.78
C PRO A 109 8.37 12.63 2.10
N SER A 110 8.70 13.40 3.14
CA SER A 110 8.98 12.85 4.48
C SER A 110 7.78 12.26 5.19
N ALA A 111 6.59 12.77 4.90
CA ALA A 111 5.33 12.26 5.43
C ALA A 111 4.19 12.50 4.44
N ASN A 112 3.32 11.52 4.32
CA ASN A 112 2.19 11.58 3.40
C ASN A 112 0.94 10.95 3.99
N SER A 113 -0.22 11.39 3.50
CA SER A 113 -1.51 10.76 3.69
C SER A 113 -2.21 10.67 2.35
N PHE A 114 -2.54 9.46 1.95
CA PHE A 114 -3.30 9.16 0.73
C PHE A 114 -4.69 8.66 1.11
N ARG A 115 -5.67 8.93 0.24
CA ARG A 115 -7.01 8.37 0.33
C ARG A 115 -7.45 7.87 -1.03
N TRP A 116 -7.93 6.66 -1.08
CA TRP A 116 -8.61 6.07 -2.23
C TRP A 116 -10.06 5.83 -1.88
N ASP A 117 -10.97 6.28 -2.72
CA ASP A 117 -12.39 6.00 -2.59
C ASP A 117 -12.79 4.90 -3.58
N PHE A 118 -13.52 3.91 -3.10
CA PHE A 118 -14.01 2.78 -3.88
C PHE A 118 -15.52 2.79 -3.92
N ALA A 119 -16.09 2.53 -5.11
CA ALA A 119 -17.53 2.41 -5.31
C ALA A 119 -18.11 1.19 -4.56
N PRO A 120 -19.42 1.18 -4.29
CA PRO A 120 -20.10 -0.02 -3.82
C PRO A 120 -19.85 -1.20 -4.78
N ARG A 121 -19.72 -2.42 -4.22
CA ARG A 121 -19.42 -3.63 -5.01
C ARG A 121 -19.93 -4.88 -4.32
N GLY A 122 -20.67 -5.72 -5.06
CA GLY A 122 -21.27 -6.93 -4.50
C GLY A 122 -22.05 -6.64 -3.23
N LYS A 123 -21.63 -7.21 -2.10
CA LYS A 123 -22.21 -7.03 -0.76
C LYS A 123 -21.60 -5.89 0.05
N PHE A 124 -20.62 -5.21 -0.50
CA PHE A 124 -19.87 -4.14 0.19
C PHE A 124 -20.36 -2.76 -0.26
N ASP A 125 -20.59 -1.88 0.67
CA ASP A 125 -20.83 -0.46 0.42
C ASP A 125 -19.57 0.25 -0.09
N ALA A 126 -19.70 1.53 -0.43
CA ALA A 126 -18.55 2.37 -0.70
C ALA A 126 -17.60 2.41 0.51
N VAL A 127 -16.31 2.44 0.26
CA VAL A 127 -15.29 2.46 1.31
C VAL A 127 -14.15 3.39 0.92
N SER A 128 -13.60 4.11 1.90
CA SER A 128 -12.36 4.86 1.75
C SER A 128 -11.21 4.07 2.39
N VAL A 129 -10.11 3.92 1.65
CA VAL A 129 -8.88 3.31 2.16
C VAL A 129 -7.81 4.39 2.24
N TRP A 130 -7.15 4.46 3.37
CA TRP A 130 -6.11 5.43 3.66
C TRP A 130 -4.74 4.76 3.77
N TRP A 131 -3.72 5.49 3.37
CA TRP A 131 -2.32 5.20 3.70
C TRP A 131 -1.71 6.39 4.40
N HIS A 132 -0.96 6.13 5.47
CA HIS A 132 -0.21 7.15 6.19
C HIS A 132 1.24 6.69 6.35
N ASP A 133 2.17 7.54 6.00
CA ASP A 133 3.60 7.33 6.31
C ASP A 133 4.22 8.61 6.87
N GLY A 134 5.36 8.43 7.52
CA GLY A 134 6.08 9.50 8.20
C GLY A 134 6.16 9.30 9.70
N PRO A 135 6.71 10.29 10.43
CA PRO A 135 6.85 10.19 11.88
C PRO A 135 5.47 10.10 12.55
N GLU A 136 5.34 9.15 13.49
CA GLU A 136 4.10 8.92 14.23
C GLU A 136 2.87 8.61 13.33
N ALA A 137 3.12 8.08 12.11
CA ALA A 137 2.04 7.71 11.21
C ALA A 137 1.09 6.70 11.85
N GLY A 138 -0.21 6.92 11.65
CA GLY A 138 -1.26 6.06 12.21
C GLY A 138 -2.65 6.52 11.77
N PRO A 139 -3.69 5.81 12.19
CA PRO A 139 -5.06 6.24 11.98
C PRO A 139 -5.37 7.49 12.81
N PRO A 140 -6.43 8.25 12.49
CA PRO A 140 -6.93 9.34 13.34
C PRO A 140 -7.08 8.91 14.79
N ARG A 141 -6.76 9.81 15.74
CA ARG A 141 -6.71 9.49 17.17
C ARG A 141 -8.03 9.00 17.75
N ASP A 142 -9.14 9.52 17.25
CA ASP A 142 -10.50 9.12 17.64
C ASP A 142 -10.84 7.69 17.18
N LEU A 143 -10.23 7.20 16.11
CA LEU A 143 -10.40 5.84 15.60
C LEU A 143 -9.41 4.85 16.26
N ALA A 144 -8.29 5.34 16.77
CA ALA A 144 -7.24 4.51 17.35
C ALA A 144 -7.52 4.02 18.77
N GLY A 145 -8.57 4.50 19.43
CA GLY A 145 -8.81 4.29 20.86
C GLY A 145 -8.73 2.83 21.31
N ASP A 146 -9.40 1.92 20.62
CA ASP A 146 -9.43 0.49 20.98
C ASP A 146 -8.06 -0.18 20.78
N VAL A 147 -7.30 0.24 19.76
CA VAL A 147 -5.94 -0.26 19.51
C VAL A 147 -4.99 0.24 20.59
N VAL A 148 -5.10 1.51 20.96
CA VAL A 148 -4.29 2.11 22.04
C VAL A 148 -4.62 1.45 23.38
N ALA A 149 -5.89 1.19 23.69
CA ALA A 149 -6.30 0.46 24.91
C ALA A 149 -5.69 -0.95 24.96
N THR A 150 -5.49 -1.57 23.79
CA THR A 150 -4.94 -2.94 23.67
C THR A 150 -3.42 -2.96 23.81
N TYR A 151 -2.71 -2.05 23.13
CA TYR A 151 -1.26 -2.08 22.98
C TYR A 151 -0.52 -0.99 23.78
N GLY A 152 -1.25 -0.07 24.44
CA GLY A 152 -0.68 1.09 25.15
C GLY A 152 -0.26 2.23 24.21
N ARG A 153 -0.22 2.00 22.92
CA ARG A 153 0.13 2.98 21.87
C ARG A 153 -0.40 2.52 20.53
N VAL A 154 -0.37 3.42 19.53
CA VAL A 154 -0.53 3.00 18.13
C VAL A 154 0.71 2.20 17.71
N PRO A 155 0.57 0.98 17.18
CA PRO A 155 1.70 0.21 16.65
C PRO A 155 2.38 0.96 15.48
N THR A 156 3.65 0.67 15.22
CA THR A 156 4.44 1.36 14.17
C THR A 156 4.00 1.05 12.74
N ASN A 157 3.17 0.04 12.57
CA ASN A 157 2.57 -0.31 11.28
C ASN A 157 1.26 -1.06 11.50
N GLY A 158 0.43 -1.08 10.49
CA GLY A 158 -0.78 -1.89 10.53
C GLY A 158 -1.85 -1.46 9.56
N CYS A 159 -2.99 -2.09 9.75
CA CYS A 159 -4.20 -1.86 9.01
C CYS A 159 -5.39 -1.91 9.99
N LEU A 160 -6.13 -0.82 10.11
CA LEU A 160 -7.32 -0.69 10.96
C LEU A 160 -8.56 -0.62 10.08
N PHE A 161 -9.43 -1.60 10.20
CA PHE A 161 -10.76 -1.61 9.60
C PHE A 161 -11.75 -1.00 10.59
N VAL A 162 -12.50 0.00 10.14
CA VAL A 162 -13.54 0.68 10.92
C VAL A 162 -14.89 0.32 10.34
N GLY A 163 -15.60 -0.52 11.06
CA GLY A 163 -16.94 -0.95 10.71
C GLY A 163 -18.02 -0.31 11.59
N GLU A 164 -19.28 -0.49 11.19
CA GLU A 164 -20.44 0.03 11.93
C GLU A 164 -20.57 -0.56 13.33
N LYS A 165 -20.17 -1.82 13.49
CA LYS A 165 -20.33 -2.57 14.73
C LYS A 165 -19.04 -2.75 15.52
N GLY A 166 -17.89 -2.35 14.98
CA GLY A 166 -16.61 -2.52 15.66
C GLY A 166 -15.41 -2.21 14.81
N VAL A 167 -14.23 -2.56 15.33
CA VAL A 167 -12.96 -2.36 14.67
C VAL A 167 -12.17 -3.67 14.60
N LEU A 168 -11.32 -3.77 13.58
CA LEU A 168 -10.33 -4.83 13.46
C LEU A 168 -8.99 -4.21 13.10
N TYR A 169 -7.97 -4.50 13.90
CA TYR A 169 -6.59 -4.17 13.60
C TYR A 169 -5.82 -5.43 13.20
N SER A 170 -4.95 -5.29 12.21
CA SER A 170 -3.93 -6.27 11.84
C SER A 170 -2.59 -5.57 11.65
N ASP A 171 -1.49 -6.27 11.95
CA ASP A 171 -0.19 -5.79 11.50
C ASP A 171 -0.10 -5.78 9.96
N ALA A 172 0.89 -5.09 9.40
CA ALA A 172 1.04 -4.94 7.96
C ALA A 172 1.25 -6.27 7.21
N TRP A 173 1.63 -7.33 7.91
CA TRP A 173 1.86 -8.66 7.33
C TRP A 173 0.71 -9.65 7.56
N GLY A 174 -0.36 -9.22 8.24
CA GLY A 174 -1.51 -10.08 8.52
C GLY A 174 -1.24 -11.23 9.49
N GLN A 175 -0.18 -11.13 10.32
CA GLN A 175 0.20 -12.17 11.27
C GLN A 175 -0.54 -12.07 12.59
N LYS A 176 -0.86 -10.85 13.01
CA LYS A 176 -1.53 -10.56 14.29
C LYS A 176 -2.78 -9.75 14.01
N GLY A 177 -3.93 -10.37 14.18
CA GLY A 177 -5.23 -9.71 14.09
C GLY A 177 -5.90 -9.64 15.45
N VAL A 178 -6.39 -8.47 15.83
CA VAL A 178 -7.25 -8.26 17.00
C VAL A 178 -8.49 -7.49 16.60
N MET A 179 -9.59 -7.74 17.28
CA MET A 179 -10.85 -7.07 17.01
C MET A 179 -11.60 -6.74 18.30
N ARG A 180 -12.49 -5.76 18.19
CA ARG A 180 -13.45 -5.42 19.22
C ARG A 180 -14.77 -5.02 18.58
N LEU A 181 -15.87 -5.56 19.08
CA LEU A 181 -17.22 -5.11 18.74
C LEU A 181 -17.66 -4.02 19.73
N ARG A 182 -18.56 -3.15 19.30
CA ARG A 182 -19.13 -2.10 20.17
C ARG A 182 -19.92 -2.68 21.34
N THR A 183 -20.39 -3.92 21.21
CA THR A 183 -21.12 -4.67 22.23
C THR A 183 -20.20 -5.34 23.26
N ASP A 184 -18.89 -5.39 23.02
CA ASP A 184 -17.97 -5.99 23.96
C ASP A 184 -17.79 -5.12 25.20
N SER A 185 -17.94 -5.71 26.36
CA SER A 185 -17.76 -5.02 27.65
C SER A 185 -16.30 -4.64 27.94
N ASN A 186 -15.33 -5.40 27.37
CA ASN A 186 -13.92 -5.11 27.52
C ASN A 186 -13.48 -4.03 26.53
N PRO A 187 -12.83 -2.94 26.98
CA PRO A 187 -12.32 -1.90 26.08
C PRO A 187 -11.11 -2.34 25.23
N LYS A 188 -10.49 -3.47 25.56
CA LYS A 188 -9.37 -4.02 24.80
C LYS A 188 -9.85 -4.97 23.70
N CYS A 189 -9.21 -4.92 22.57
CA CYS A 189 -9.43 -5.90 21.51
C CYS A 189 -8.98 -7.30 21.96
N ARG A 190 -9.64 -8.33 21.43
CA ARG A 190 -9.25 -9.74 21.53
C ARG A 190 -8.61 -10.21 20.24
N GLY A 191 -7.80 -11.28 20.33
CA GLY A 191 -7.33 -12.00 19.13
C GLY A 191 -8.52 -12.37 18.24
N VAL A 192 -8.39 -12.15 16.93
CA VAL A 192 -9.48 -12.43 15.98
C VAL A 192 -9.97 -13.87 16.11
N LEU A 193 -9.05 -14.84 16.24
CA LEU A 193 -9.40 -16.26 16.35
C LEU A 193 -9.99 -16.65 17.72
N ASP A 194 -9.79 -15.81 18.72
CA ASP A 194 -10.30 -16.02 20.09
C ASP A 194 -11.65 -15.32 20.30
N HIS A 195 -12.05 -14.45 19.37
CA HIS A 195 -13.29 -13.69 19.47
C HIS A 195 -14.50 -14.56 19.07
N GLU A 196 -15.59 -14.48 19.85
CA GLU A 196 -16.78 -15.31 19.65
C GLU A 196 -17.40 -15.10 18.25
N ALA A 197 -17.45 -13.86 17.77
CA ALA A 197 -17.96 -13.54 16.45
C ALA A 197 -17.14 -14.16 15.30
N ALA A 198 -15.89 -14.56 15.55
CA ALA A 198 -15.05 -15.21 14.54
C ALA A 198 -15.12 -16.75 14.60
N ARG A 199 -15.73 -17.31 15.66
CA ARG A 199 -15.87 -18.77 15.78
C ARG A 199 -16.77 -19.34 14.68
N GLY A 200 -16.29 -20.41 14.04
CA GLY A 200 -17.05 -21.10 13.00
C GLY A 200 -17.09 -20.40 11.66
N LEU A 201 -16.42 -19.27 11.49
CA LEU A 201 -16.28 -18.65 10.18
C LEU A 201 -15.45 -19.56 9.26
N PRO A 202 -15.87 -19.75 8.00
CA PRO A 202 -15.08 -20.54 7.06
C PRO A 202 -13.76 -19.86 6.74
N ILE A 203 -12.71 -20.66 6.57
CA ILE A 203 -11.42 -20.19 6.05
C ILE A 203 -11.57 -20.04 4.53
N VAL A 204 -11.80 -18.82 4.08
CA VAL A 204 -11.96 -18.50 2.64
C VAL A 204 -10.61 -18.57 1.91
N TYR A 205 -9.56 -18.14 2.59
CA TYR A 205 -8.20 -18.16 2.06
C TYR A 205 -7.32 -19.07 2.94
N PRO A 206 -7.06 -20.31 2.49
CA PRO A 206 -6.20 -21.22 3.23
C PRO A 206 -4.76 -20.70 3.25
N ARG A 207 -4.01 -21.12 4.25
CA ARG A 207 -2.56 -20.90 4.27
C ARG A 207 -1.89 -21.69 3.15
N THR A 208 -0.86 -21.12 2.55
CA THR A 208 0.02 -21.83 1.61
C THR A 208 0.50 -23.14 2.25
N PRO A 209 0.40 -24.29 1.56
CA PRO A 209 0.83 -25.57 2.09
C PRO A 209 2.25 -25.54 2.64
N GLY A 210 2.41 -25.92 3.91
CA GLY A 210 3.69 -25.85 4.61
C GLY A 210 4.26 -24.45 4.79
N GLN A 211 3.45 -23.38 4.59
CA GLN A 211 3.88 -21.98 4.58
C GLN A 211 5.05 -21.70 3.62
N ASN A 212 5.17 -22.49 2.56
CA ASN A 212 6.25 -22.42 1.58
C ASN A 212 5.73 -21.85 0.25
N HIS A 213 5.80 -20.52 0.11
CA HIS A 213 5.37 -19.80 -1.10
C HIS A 213 6.24 -20.13 -2.33
N MET A 214 7.52 -20.49 -2.14
CA MET A 214 8.38 -20.93 -3.25
C MET A 214 7.90 -22.25 -3.82
N LYS A 215 7.48 -23.19 -2.95
CA LYS A 215 6.89 -24.44 -3.40
C LYS A 215 5.57 -24.21 -4.15
N GLU A 216 4.71 -23.33 -3.65
CA GLU A 216 3.47 -22.93 -4.33
C GLU A 216 3.75 -22.41 -5.74
N PHE A 217 4.74 -21.52 -5.89
CA PHE A 217 5.15 -21.01 -7.20
C PHE A 217 5.65 -22.11 -8.13
N LEU A 218 6.54 -22.98 -7.63
CA LEU A 218 7.08 -24.08 -8.42
C LEU A 218 6.01 -25.11 -8.84
N ASP A 219 5.04 -25.38 -7.95
CA ASP A 219 3.92 -26.30 -8.26
C ASP A 219 3.04 -25.68 -9.35
N ALA A 220 2.75 -24.39 -9.31
CA ALA A 220 2.01 -23.68 -10.36
C ALA A 220 2.76 -23.70 -11.70
N CYS A 221 4.09 -23.50 -11.71
CA CYS A 221 4.92 -23.62 -12.91
C CYS A 221 4.86 -25.02 -13.55
N LYS A 222 4.60 -26.06 -12.76
CA LYS A 222 4.45 -27.44 -13.21
C LYS A 222 3.02 -27.81 -13.64
N GLY A 223 2.14 -26.83 -13.76
CA GLY A 223 0.73 -27.06 -14.15
C GLY A 223 -0.20 -27.38 -12.98
N GLY A 224 0.24 -27.15 -11.74
CA GLY A 224 -0.59 -27.23 -10.54
C GLY A 224 -1.55 -26.04 -10.41
N PRO A 225 -2.24 -25.91 -9.26
CA PRO A 225 -3.14 -24.79 -9.00
C PRO A 225 -2.44 -23.43 -9.15
N ALA A 226 -3.18 -22.39 -9.56
CA ALA A 226 -2.67 -21.04 -9.61
C ALA A 226 -2.16 -20.59 -8.23
N THR A 227 -1.12 -19.75 -8.22
CA THR A 227 -0.61 -19.17 -6.97
C THR A 227 -1.67 -18.30 -6.30
N PHE A 228 -1.60 -18.20 -4.99
CA PHE A 228 -2.50 -17.39 -4.20
C PHE A 228 -2.39 -15.88 -4.52
N GLN A 229 -1.23 -15.43 -4.97
CA GLN A 229 -0.94 -14.10 -5.45
C GLN A 229 -0.59 -14.16 -6.94
N ASP A 230 -1.59 -14.33 -7.78
CA ASP A 230 -1.42 -14.28 -9.23
C ASP A 230 -1.44 -12.83 -9.75
N PHE A 231 -1.19 -12.64 -11.05
CA PHE A 231 -1.17 -11.31 -11.66
C PHE A 231 -2.51 -10.58 -11.61
N SER A 232 -3.64 -11.28 -11.52
CA SER A 232 -4.95 -10.62 -11.42
C SER A 232 -5.10 -9.86 -10.09
N ILE A 233 -4.49 -10.38 -9.02
CA ILE A 233 -4.43 -9.73 -7.71
C ILE A 233 -3.31 -8.69 -7.68
N ALA A 234 -2.11 -9.07 -8.16
CA ALA A 234 -0.95 -8.21 -8.14
C ALA A 234 -1.15 -6.93 -8.98
N ALA A 235 -1.79 -7.04 -10.15
CA ALA A 235 -2.10 -5.88 -10.99
C ALA A 235 -3.04 -4.88 -10.30
N ARG A 236 -4.07 -5.37 -9.58
CA ARG A 236 -4.97 -4.51 -8.80
C ARG A 236 -4.23 -3.80 -7.66
N ALA A 237 -3.35 -4.53 -6.97
CA ALA A 237 -2.53 -3.95 -5.91
C ALA A 237 -1.57 -2.89 -6.45
N ALA A 238 -0.98 -3.13 -7.62
CA ALA A 238 -0.12 -2.16 -8.31
C ALA A 238 -0.91 -0.93 -8.75
N GLU A 239 -2.06 -1.10 -9.41
CA GLU A 239 -2.92 0.02 -9.82
C GLU A 239 -3.34 0.88 -8.64
N PHE A 240 -3.72 0.24 -7.53
CA PHE A 240 -4.04 0.93 -6.29
C PHE A 240 -2.88 1.81 -5.83
N GLY A 241 -1.67 1.28 -5.65
CA GLY A 241 -0.50 2.04 -5.22
C GLY A 241 -0.08 3.12 -6.23
N MET A 242 0.00 2.76 -7.51
CA MET A 242 0.49 3.66 -8.57
C MET A 242 -0.41 4.87 -8.79
N THR A 243 -1.73 4.74 -8.65
CA THR A 243 -2.64 5.89 -8.72
C THR A 243 -2.37 6.92 -7.63
N GLY A 244 -1.93 6.47 -6.44
CA GLY A 244 -1.43 7.35 -5.38
C GLY A 244 -0.19 8.14 -5.81
N ILE A 245 0.76 7.49 -6.48
CA ILE A 245 1.97 8.16 -6.99
C ILE A 245 1.63 9.18 -8.08
N VAL A 246 0.68 8.88 -8.95
CA VAL A 246 0.20 9.85 -9.97
C VAL A 246 -0.38 11.09 -9.28
N ALA A 247 -1.26 10.91 -8.29
CA ALA A 247 -1.83 12.02 -7.52
C ALA A 247 -0.74 12.81 -6.78
N LEU A 248 0.25 12.13 -6.19
CA LEU A 248 1.40 12.74 -5.50
C LEU A 248 2.21 13.63 -6.44
N ARG A 249 2.56 13.13 -7.63
CA ARG A 249 3.33 13.86 -8.63
C ARG A 249 2.56 15.04 -9.24
N LEU A 250 1.22 14.94 -9.31
CA LEU A 250 0.35 16.05 -9.72
C LEU A 250 0.12 17.08 -8.59
N GLY A 251 0.31 16.67 -7.33
CA GLY A 251 0.06 17.51 -6.16
C GLY A 251 -1.42 17.79 -5.92
N ARG A 252 -2.32 16.97 -6.43
CA ARG A 252 -3.78 17.17 -6.30
C ARG A 252 -4.57 15.85 -6.46
N GLU A 253 -5.83 15.92 -6.08
CA GLU A 253 -6.79 14.83 -6.25
C GLU A 253 -7.01 14.49 -7.73
N ILE A 254 -7.19 13.20 -8.03
CA ILE A 254 -7.56 12.69 -9.34
C ILE A 254 -8.84 11.85 -9.26
N GLU A 255 -9.67 11.92 -10.30
CA GLU A 255 -10.66 10.91 -10.59
C GLU A 255 -10.04 9.88 -11.55
N TRP A 256 -10.18 8.60 -11.23
CA TRP A 256 -9.52 7.54 -11.95
C TRP A 256 -10.47 6.80 -12.91
N ASP A 257 -10.01 6.57 -14.13
CA ASP A 257 -10.62 5.69 -15.12
C ASP A 257 -9.72 4.48 -15.34
N SER A 258 -10.02 3.41 -14.63
CA SER A 258 -9.23 2.18 -14.69
C SER A 258 -9.31 1.49 -16.06
N ALA A 259 -10.45 1.59 -16.76
CA ALA A 259 -10.61 0.94 -18.05
C ALA A 259 -9.67 1.53 -19.12
N ASN A 260 -9.39 2.83 -19.02
CA ASN A 260 -8.51 3.54 -19.94
C ASN A 260 -7.15 3.91 -19.32
N LEU A 261 -6.92 3.57 -18.05
CA LEU A 261 -5.74 3.92 -17.25
C LEU A 261 -5.43 5.43 -17.32
N LYS A 262 -6.42 6.27 -16.99
CA LYS A 262 -6.33 7.73 -17.09
C LYS A 262 -6.88 8.45 -15.88
N ALA A 263 -6.29 9.59 -15.55
CA ALA A 263 -6.89 10.57 -14.67
C ALA A 263 -7.89 11.42 -15.47
N LYS A 264 -9.19 11.35 -15.13
CA LYS A 264 -10.26 12.02 -15.86
C LYS A 264 -10.06 13.54 -15.86
N GLY A 265 -10.13 14.15 -17.02
CA GLY A 265 -10.02 15.61 -17.17
C GLY A 265 -8.64 16.19 -16.82
N GLN A 266 -7.62 15.34 -16.68
CA GLN A 266 -6.26 15.75 -16.28
C GLN A 266 -5.20 15.12 -17.21
N PRO A 267 -5.14 15.52 -18.49
CA PRO A 267 -4.24 14.90 -19.48
C PRO A 267 -2.75 15.04 -19.12
N GLU A 268 -2.40 16.02 -18.30
CA GLU A 268 -1.04 16.17 -17.78
C GLU A 268 -0.58 15.01 -16.86
N ALA A 269 -1.51 14.18 -16.39
CA ALA A 269 -1.20 12.96 -15.66
C ALA A 269 -0.55 11.89 -16.54
N ASP A 270 -0.84 11.89 -17.82
CA ASP A 270 -0.39 10.85 -18.77
C ASP A 270 1.14 10.70 -18.76
N ARG A 271 1.88 11.79 -18.55
CA ARG A 271 3.36 11.75 -18.41
C ARG A 271 3.85 10.94 -17.21
N TRP A 272 3.02 10.74 -16.19
CA TRP A 272 3.34 9.96 -15.00
C TRP A 272 2.76 8.55 -15.04
N ILE A 273 1.82 8.31 -15.93
CA ILE A 273 1.22 6.99 -16.19
C ILE A 273 2.03 6.25 -17.24
N ASN A 274 2.40 6.95 -18.31
CA ASN A 274 3.19 6.42 -19.41
C ASN A 274 4.57 7.06 -19.42
N LEU A 275 5.41 6.67 -18.45
CA LEU A 275 6.76 7.20 -18.33
C LEU A 275 7.55 6.91 -19.62
N PRO A 276 8.20 7.93 -20.24
CA PRO A 276 9.03 7.71 -21.41
C PRO A 276 10.25 6.88 -21.00
N GLN A 277 10.45 5.77 -21.68
CA GLN A 277 11.61 4.94 -21.47
C GLN A 277 12.84 5.56 -22.17
N ARG A 278 13.97 5.63 -21.47
CA ARG A 278 15.24 6.14 -22.02
C ARG A 278 15.72 5.35 -23.23
N ARG A 279 15.47 4.05 -23.26
CA ARG A 279 15.66 3.16 -24.40
C ARG A 279 14.61 2.05 -24.37
N LYS A 280 14.39 1.42 -25.51
CA LYS A 280 13.51 0.23 -25.53
C LYS A 280 14.23 -0.93 -24.83
N TRP A 281 13.72 -1.35 -23.69
CA TRP A 281 14.15 -2.53 -22.96
C TRP A 281 13.28 -3.76 -23.28
N ILE A 282 12.08 -3.50 -23.80
CA ILE A 282 11.14 -4.51 -24.27
C ILE A 282 10.79 -4.11 -25.72
N SER A 283 10.99 -5.04 -26.65
CA SER A 283 10.63 -4.91 -28.05
C SER A 283 9.15 -5.17 -28.26
#